data_8ae354a7038c05c6d7c60f4231167118
#
_entry.id   8ae354a7038c05c6d7c60f4231167118
#
_cell.length_a   1.000
_cell.length_b   1.000
_cell.length_c   1.000
_cell.angle_alpha   90.00
_cell.angle_beta   90.00
_cell.angle_gamma   90.00
#
_symmetry.space_group_name_H-M   'P 1'
#
loop_
_entity.id
_entity.type
_entity.pdbx_description
1 polymer ?
#
loop_
_entity_poly.entity_id
_entity_poly.type
_entity_poly.pdbx_seq_one_letter_code
_entity_poly.pdbx_strand_id
1 'polypeptide(L)'
;MSRLREKYDAEIKSAMTEKFGYKNVMQIPKLDKIVINMGVGEARENAKVLDAAIKDLETIAGQKAVVTRARKSVANFKLREVMPIGCKVTLRGEKMYEFLDRLVNLALPRVRDFRGVNPNGFDGRGNYALGIKEQLIFPEIEYDKIDKVRGMDIIFVTTAETDEEGRELLTLFGMPYSK
;
A
#
# COMPACT_ATOMS: atom_id res chain seq x y z
N MET A 1 -20.35 2.18 6.41
CA MET A 1 -19.27 1.21 6.70
C MET A 1 -18.76 0.64 5.37
N SER A 2 -17.45 0.40 5.21
CA SER A 2 -16.92 -0.13 3.95
C SER A 2 -17.26 -1.61 3.77
N ARG A 3 -17.38 -2.03 2.51
CA ARG A 3 -17.70 -3.42 2.14
C ARG A 3 -16.69 -4.42 2.72
N LEU A 4 -15.39 -4.12 2.66
CA LEU A 4 -14.36 -5.03 3.18
C LEU A 4 -14.33 -5.10 4.69
N ARG A 5 -14.68 -4.04 5.39
CA ARG A 5 -14.80 -4.08 6.85
C ARG A 5 -15.97 -4.97 7.28
N GLU A 6 -17.10 -4.85 6.60
CA GLU A 6 -18.26 -5.73 6.84
C GLU A 6 -17.89 -7.19 6.55
N LYS A 7 -17.17 -7.44 5.46
CA LYS A 7 -16.68 -8.78 5.12
C LYS A 7 -15.75 -9.34 6.19
N TYR A 8 -14.86 -8.50 6.72
CA TYR A 8 -13.96 -8.91 7.81
C TYR A 8 -14.74 -9.36 9.05
N ASP A 9 -15.71 -8.56 9.48
CA ASP A 9 -16.50 -8.87 10.66
C ASP A 9 -17.41 -10.09 10.45
N ALA A 10 -17.99 -10.26 9.26
CA ALA A 10 -18.96 -11.32 8.96
C ALA A 10 -18.32 -12.66 8.61
N GLU A 11 -17.22 -12.66 7.86
CA GLU A 11 -16.65 -13.88 7.26
C GLU A 11 -15.20 -14.15 7.64
N ILE A 12 -14.34 -13.14 7.56
CA ILE A 12 -12.87 -13.33 7.67
C ILE A 12 -12.46 -13.76 9.07
N LYS A 13 -13.05 -13.18 10.11
CA LYS A 13 -12.75 -13.55 11.49
C LYS A 13 -13.01 -15.03 11.75
N SER A 14 -14.16 -15.53 11.30
CA SER A 14 -14.53 -16.94 11.45
C SER A 14 -13.61 -17.86 10.65
N ALA A 15 -13.31 -17.52 9.41
CA ALA A 15 -12.42 -18.30 8.56
C ALA A 15 -11.00 -18.39 9.12
N MET A 16 -10.47 -17.31 9.67
CA MET A 16 -9.15 -17.31 10.31
C MET A 16 -9.15 -18.16 11.58
N THR A 17 -10.19 -18.08 12.39
CA THR A 17 -10.31 -18.88 13.61
C THR A 17 -10.39 -20.38 13.30
N GLU A 18 -11.13 -20.77 12.28
CA GLU A 18 -11.21 -22.17 11.84
C GLU A 18 -9.86 -22.71 11.38
N LYS A 19 -9.10 -21.91 10.63
CA LYS A 19 -7.84 -22.33 10.07
C LYS A 19 -6.71 -22.40 11.10
N PHE A 20 -6.61 -21.42 11.99
CA PHE A 20 -5.48 -21.27 12.92
C PHE A 20 -5.82 -21.60 14.38
N GLY A 21 -7.11 -21.78 14.72
CA GLY A 21 -7.54 -22.22 16.04
C GLY A 21 -7.33 -21.20 17.16
N TYR A 22 -7.63 -19.93 16.93
CA TYR A 22 -7.48 -18.88 17.94
C TYR A 22 -8.42 -19.10 19.13
N LYS A 23 -7.90 -18.95 20.34
CA LYS A 23 -8.65 -19.11 21.57
C LYS A 23 -9.38 -17.84 22.00
N ASN A 24 -8.86 -16.68 21.61
CA ASN A 24 -9.39 -15.38 21.97
C ASN A 24 -9.65 -14.55 20.70
N VAL A 25 -10.78 -13.85 20.67
CA VAL A 25 -11.13 -12.94 19.55
C VAL A 25 -10.03 -11.89 19.30
N MET A 26 -9.35 -11.45 20.35
CA MET A 26 -8.26 -10.46 20.21
C MET A 26 -6.98 -11.02 19.57
N GLN A 27 -6.86 -12.34 19.42
CA GLN A 27 -5.73 -12.97 18.73
C GLN A 27 -5.90 -13.00 17.22
N ILE A 28 -7.12 -12.80 16.73
CA ILE A 28 -7.41 -12.85 15.29
C ILE A 28 -6.67 -11.73 14.60
N PRO A 29 -5.83 -12.02 13.59
CA PRO A 29 -5.14 -10.99 12.82
C PRO A 29 -6.12 -10.02 12.15
N LYS A 30 -5.74 -8.76 12.14
CA LYS A 30 -6.49 -7.70 11.46
C LYS A 30 -5.54 -6.80 10.69
N LEU A 31 -6.08 -6.11 9.73
CA LEU A 31 -5.33 -5.10 8.99
C LEU A 31 -5.25 -3.83 9.86
N ASP A 32 -4.03 -3.41 10.20
CA ASP A 32 -3.79 -2.24 11.04
C ASP A 32 -3.76 -0.96 10.22
N LYS A 33 -2.92 -0.92 9.21
CA LYS A 33 -2.79 0.25 8.32
C LYS A 33 -2.24 -0.15 6.96
N ILE A 34 -2.45 0.73 5.99
CA ILE A 34 -1.81 0.65 4.68
C ILE A 34 -0.99 1.93 4.49
N VAL A 35 0.29 1.75 4.18
CA VAL A 35 1.20 2.87 3.91
C VAL A 35 1.53 2.87 2.42
N ILE A 36 1.30 3.99 1.76
CA ILE A 36 1.69 4.19 0.37
C ILE A 36 2.86 5.15 0.34
N ASN A 37 3.98 4.73 -0.24
CA ASN A 37 5.18 5.53 -0.33
C ASN A 37 5.59 5.74 -1.79
N MET A 38 5.97 6.96 -2.12
CA MET A 38 6.59 7.30 -3.39
C MET A 38 7.97 7.89 -3.12
N GLY A 39 9.01 7.22 -3.61
CA GLY A 39 10.36 7.76 -3.60
C GLY A 39 10.57 8.65 -4.83
N VAL A 40 10.90 9.92 -4.62
CA VAL A 40 11.10 10.89 -5.69
C VAL A 40 12.52 11.46 -5.58
N GLY A 41 13.49 10.70 -6.08
CA GLY A 41 14.91 11.10 -6.06
C GLY A 41 15.20 12.36 -6.88
N GLU A 42 14.43 12.61 -7.92
CA GLU A 42 14.54 13.80 -8.77
C GLU A 42 14.19 15.10 -8.02
N ALA A 43 13.48 15.02 -6.90
CA ALA A 43 13.10 16.17 -6.08
C ALA A 43 14.30 16.96 -5.56
N ARG A 44 15.46 16.32 -5.43
CA ARG A 44 16.71 16.99 -5.04
C ARG A 44 17.18 18.03 -6.06
N GLU A 45 16.81 17.83 -7.33
CA GLU A 45 17.18 18.74 -8.44
C GLU A 45 16.01 19.67 -8.81
N ASN A 46 14.78 19.18 -8.71
CA ASN A 46 13.59 19.93 -9.09
C ASN A 46 12.42 19.66 -8.11
N ALA A 47 12.11 20.64 -7.29
CA ALA A 47 11.04 20.56 -6.30
C ALA A 47 9.63 20.39 -6.90
N LYS A 48 9.41 20.85 -8.14
CA LYS A 48 8.12 20.74 -8.84
C LYS A 48 7.75 19.29 -9.12
N VAL A 49 8.74 18.42 -9.32
CA VAL A 49 8.54 16.99 -9.54
C VAL A 49 7.90 16.34 -8.29
N LEU A 50 8.36 16.75 -7.11
CA LEU A 50 7.79 16.29 -5.86
C LEU A 50 6.35 16.77 -5.66
N ASP A 51 6.04 18.02 -6.00
CA ASP A 51 4.68 18.55 -5.89
C ASP A 51 3.70 17.76 -6.77
N ALA A 52 4.12 17.40 -7.99
CA ALA A 52 3.34 16.56 -8.89
C ALA A 52 3.10 15.15 -8.30
N ALA A 53 4.14 14.55 -7.72
CA ALA A 53 4.04 13.24 -7.06
C ALA A 53 3.10 13.27 -5.85
N ILE A 54 3.17 14.32 -5.04
CA ILE A 54 2.27 14.52 -3.89
C ILE A 54 0.82 14.62 -4.36
N LYS A 55 0.57 15.40 -5.41
CA LYS A 55 -0.78 15.56 -5.98
C LYS A 55 -1.35 14.22 -6.46
N ASP A 56 -0.56 13.43 -7.17
CA ASP A 56 -0.98 12.11 -7.64
C ASP A 56 -1.30 11.19 -6.45
N LEU A 57 -0.43 11.16 -5.45
CA LEU A 57 -0.62 10.33 -4.26
C LEU A 57 -1.86 10.72 -3.47
N GLU A 58 -2.10 12.01 -3.28
CA GLU A 58 -3.30 12.52 -2.60
C GLU A 58 -4.58 12.17 -3.36
N THR A 59 -4.53 12.21 -4.69
CA THR A 59 -5.65 11.80 -5.53
C THR A 59 -5.97 10.31 -5.37
N ILE A 60 -4.94 9.47 -5.34
CA ILE A 60 -5.08 8.02 -5.17
C ILE A 60 -5.61 7.67 -3.78
N ALA A 61 -5.03 8.26 -2.75
CA ALA A 61 -5.33 7.93 -1.36
C ALA A 61 -6.58 8.63 -0.81
N GLY A 62 -6.93 9.78 -1.36
CA GLY A 62 -8.02 10.61 -0.84
C GLY A 62 -7.69 11.28 0.50
N GLN A 63 -6.40 11.38 0.82
CA GLN A 63 -5.91 11.93 2.07
C GLN A 63 -4.61 12.71 1.81
N LYS A 64 -4.36 13.73 2.62
CA LYS A 64 -3.15 14.56 2.50
C LYS A 64 -1.88 13.73 2.73
N ALA A 65 -0.92 13.88 1.83
CA ALA A 65 0.37 13.21 1.92
C ALA A 65 1.36 13.98 2.80
N VAL A 66 2.28 13.23 3.40
CA VAL A 66 3.40 13.77 4.19
C VAL A 66 4.66 13.72 3.33
N VAL A 67 5.40 14.82 3.30
CA VAL A 67 6.70 14.88 2.62
C VAL A 67 7.74 14.15 3.46
N THR A 68 8.45 13.20 2.84
CA THR A 68 9.56 12.51 3.49
C THR A 68 10.88 13.20 3.17
N ARG A 69 11.72 13.36 4.19
CA ARG A 69 12.98 14.09 4.08
C ARG A 69 14.18 13.19 4.37
N ALA A 70 15.32 13.51 3.77
CA ALA A 70 16.55 12.78 3.99
C ALA A 70 17.00 12.89 5.45
N ARG A 71 17.40 11.77 6.04
CA ARG A 71 17.89 11.70 7.42
C ARG A 71 19.39 12.01 7.53
N LYS A 72 20.13 11.76 6.47
CA LYS A 72 21.59 11.95 6.42
C LYS A 72 21.99 12.52 5.07
N SER A 73 23.09 13.27 5.10
CA SER A 73 23.71 13.75 3.87
C SER A 73 24.57 12.64 3.24
N VAL A 74 24.42 12.43 1.93
CA VAL A 74 25.20 11.45 1.16
C VAL A 74 25.74 12.12 -0.11
N ALA A 75 27.03 12.33 -0.18
CA ALA A 75 27.69 13.08 -1.26
C ALA A 75 27.51 12.40 -2.63
N ASN A 76 27.61 11.08 -2.70
CA ASN A 76 27.48 10.32 -3.96
C ASN A 76 26.09 10.49 -4.60
N PHE A 77 25.07 10.71 -3.80
CA PHE A 77 23.70 10.95 -4.29
C PHE A 77 23.38 12.45 -4.38
N LYS A 78 24.33 13.33 -4.13
CA LYS A 78 24.11 14.79 -4.06
C LYS A 78 22.99 15.16 -3.11
N LEU A 79 22.90 14.45 -1.98
CA LEU A 79 21.83 14.55 -1.01
C LEU A 79 22.31 15.24 0.25
N ARG A 80 21.53 16.21 0.73
CA ARG A 80 21.75 16.87 2.03
C ARG A 80 20.65 16.47 3.02
N GLU A 81 20.99 16.47 4.30
CA GLU A 81 20.04 16.24 5.38
C GLU A 81 18.85 17.21 5.29
N VAL A 82 17.65 16.72 5.61
CA VAL A 82 16.38 17.47 5.56
C VAL A 82 15.88 17.79 4.15
N MET A 83 16.56 17.36 3.11
CA MET A 83 16.12 17.53 1.72
C MET A 83 14.86 16.71 1.44
N PRO A 84 13.77 17.29 0.84
CA PRO A 84 12.61 16.51 0.46
C PRO A 84 12.95 15.50 -0.64
N ILE A 85 12.65 14.22 -0.42
CA ILE A 85 13.01 13.14 -1.33
C ILE A 85 11.86 12.21 -1.68
N GLY A 86 10.70 12.41 -1.11
CA GLY A 86 9.55 11.57 -1.38
C GLY A 86 8.32 12.03 -0.64
N CYS A 87 7.29 11.21 -0.73
CA CYS A 87 6.03 11.43 -0.01
C CYS A 87 5.41 10.11 0.40
N LYS A 88 4.59 10.14 1.43
CA LYS A 88 3.86 8.96 1.92
C LYS A 88 2.50 9.33 2.47
N VAL A 89 1.61 8.35 2.48
CA VAL A 89 0.30 8.43 3.12
C VAL A 89 0.09 7.17 3.96
N THR A 90 -0.43 7.35 5.16
CA THR A 90 -0.84 6.24 6.03
C THR A 90 -2.37 6.23 6.13
N LEU A 91 -2.97 5.13 5.70
CA LEU A 91 -4.41 4.93 5.70
C LEU A 91 -4.83 3.98 6.81
N ARG A 92 -5.84 4.35 7.60
CA ARG A 92 -6.41 3.55 8.68
C ARG A 92 -7.94 3.59 8.62
N GLY A 93 -8.58 2.61 9.26
CA GLY A 93 -10.03 2.57 9.37
C GLY A 93 -10.75 2.44 8.03
N GLU A 94 -11.84 3.17 7.85
CA GLU A 94 -12.67 3.11 6.64
C GLU A 94 -11.87 3.44 5.36
N LYS A 95 -11.03 4.44 5.39
CA LYS A 95 -10.21 4.84 4.24
C LYS A 95 -9.26 3.73 3.80
N MET A 96 -8.70 3.00 4.74
CA MET A 96 -7.85 1.84 4.49
C MET A 96 -8.60 0.74 3.75
N TYR A 97 -9.78 0.36 4.24
CA TYR A 97 -10.61 -0.67 3.62
C TYR A 97 -11.11 -0.27 2.24
N GLU A 98 -11.51 0.98 2.07
CA GLU A 98 -11.93 1.49 0.76
C GLU A 98 -10.78 1.50 -0.24
N PHE A 99 -9.59 1.88 0.18
CA PHE A 99 -8.41 1.84 -0.67
C PHE A 99 -8.06 0.40 -1.07
N LEU A 100 -8.07 -0.54 -0.13
CA LEU A 100 -7.81 -1.95 -0.40
C LEU A 100 -8.81 -2.52 -1.42
N ASP A 101 -10.09 -2.20 -1.26
CA ASP A 101 -11.13 -2.63 -2.19
C ASP A 101 -10.87 -2.11 -3.61
N ARG A 102 -10.57 -0.82 -3.75
CA ARG A 102 -10.23 -0.22 -5.05
C ARG A 102 -8.96 -0.82 -5.65
N LEU A 103 -7.94 -1.03 -4.84
CA LEU A 103 -6.68 -1.63 -5.30
C LEU A 103 -6.90 -3.03 -5.87
N VAL A 104 -7.56 -3.89 -5.12
CA VAL A 104 -7.75 -5.29 -5.51
C VAL A 104 -8.70 -5.44 -6.70
N ASN A 105 -9.79 -4.70 -6.72
CA ASN A 105 -10.85 -4.88 -7.70
C ASN A 105 -10.76 -3.99 -8.94
N LEU A 106 -10.15 -2.82 -8.83
CA LEU A 106 -10.08 -1.84 -9.92
C LEU A 106 -8.66 -1.61 -10.44
N ALA A 107 -7.68 -1.44 -9.55
CA ALA A 107 -6.33 -1.06 -9.94
C ALA A 107 -5.49 -2.25 -10.41
N LEU A 108 -5.38 -3.31 -9.62
CA LEU A 108 -4.56 -4.47 -9.97
C LEU A 108 -4.95 -5.14 -11.30
N PRO A 109 -6.24 -5.30 -11.64
CA PRO A 109 -6.61 -5.84 -12.95
C PRO A 109 -6.16 -4.98 -14.14
N ARG A 110 -5.84 -3.71 -13.92
CA ARG A 110 -5.36 -2.78 -14.95
C ARG A 110 -3.84 -2.82 -15.14
N VAL A 111 -3.12 -3.56 -14.31
CA VAL A 111 -1.67 -3.73 -14.45
C VAL A 111 -1.39 -4.51 -15.75
N ARG A 112 -0.44 -4.01 -16.54
CA ARG A 112 -0.05 -4.66 -17.79
C ARG A 112 0.53 -6.05 -17.52
N ASP A 113 0.03 -7.06 -18.26
CA ASP A 113 0.44 -8.47 -18.13
C ASP A 113 0.32 -9.00 -16.69
N PHE A 114 -0.76 -8.60 -16.00
CA PHE A 114 -0.97 -8.98 -14.62
C PHE A 114 -1.22 -10.49 -14.48
N ARG A 115 -0.37 -11.17 -13.70
CA ARG A 115 -0.45 -12.61 -13.42
C ARG A 115 -0.62 -12.92 -11.94
N GLY A 116 -0.85 -11.91 -11.12
CA GLY A 116 -0.90 -12.02 -9.68
C GLY A 116 0.23 -11.25 -9.02
N VAL A 117 0.09 -11.00 -7.71
CA VAL A 117 1.11 -10.33 -6.92
C VAL A 117 2.06 -11.35 -6.31
N ASN A 118 3.28 -10.93 -5.99
CA ASN A 118 4.30 -11.80 -5.42
C ASN A 118 3.85 -12.36 -4.05
N PRO A 119 3.71 -13.68 -3.88
CA PRO A 119 3.32 -14.25 -2.60
C PRO A 119 4.41 -14.22 -1.53
N ASN A 120 5.65 -13.90 -1.89
CA ASN A 120 6.80 -13.90 -0.99
C ASN A 120 7.21 -12.51 -0.49
N GLY A 121 6.37 -11.50 -0.68
CA GLY A 121 6.66 -10.12 -0.27
C GLY A 121 6.45 -9.82 1.23
N PHE A 122 6.50 -10.82 2.10
CA PHE A 122 6.32 -10.69 3.54
C PHE A 122 7.66 -10.46 4.27
N ASP A 123 7.60 -9.76 5.39
CA ASP A 123 8.77 -9.36 6.19
C ASP A 123 9.19 -10.34 7.29
N GLY A 124 8.49 -11.45 7.45
CA GLY A 124 8.67 -12.42 8.53
C GLY A 124 7.71 -12.23 9.70
N ARG A 125 6.95 -11.14 9.74
CA ARG A 125 6.02 -10.78 10.83
C ARG A 125 4.59 -10.53 10.34
N GLY A 126 4.25 -11.02 9.17
CA GLY A 126 2.92 -10.91 8.61
C GLY A 126 2.62 -9.59 7.89
N ASN A 127 3.59 -8.72 7.70
CA ASN A 127 3.43 -7.50 6.90
C ASN A 127 3.81 -7.77 5.45
N TYR A 128 3.09 -7.18 4.53
CA TYR A 128 3.28 -7.42 3.09
C TYR A 128 3.61 -6.12 2.36
N ALA A 129 4.56 -6.19 1.44
CA ALA A 129 4.95 -5.06 0.59
C ALA A 129 4.68 -5.38 -0.88
N LEU A 130 4.00 -4.48 -1.56
CA LEU A 130 3.66 -4.57 -2.97
C LEU A 130 4.25 -3.38 -3.73
N GLY A 131 5.05 -3.64 -4.76
CA GLY A 131 5.57 -2.61 -5.65
C GLY A 131 4.66 -2.41 -6.86
N ILE A 132 4.25 -1.18 -7.11
CA ILE A 132 3.49 -0.78 -8.29
C ILE A 132 4.40 0.05 -9.18
N LYS A 133 4.50 -0.30 -10.44
CA LYS A 133 5.39 0.38 -11.40
C LYS A 133 4.80 1.67 -11.97
N GLU A 134 3.48 1.76 -12.06
CA GLU A 134 2.78 2.86 -12.71
C GLU A 134 1.58 3.33 -11.87
N GLN A 135 1.49 4.64 -11.59
CA GLN A 135 0.31 5.20 -10.91
C GLN A 135 -0.95 5.19 -11.80
N LEU A 136 -0.79 4.99 -13.08
CA LEU A 136 -1.89 4.99 -14.06
C LEU A 136 -2.89 3.86 -13.89
N ILE A 137 -2.56 2.83 -13.12
CA ILE A 137 -3.48 1.73 -12.83
C ILE A 137 -4.68 2.17 -11.99
N PHE A 138 -4.54 3.27 -11.25
CA PHE A 138 -5.63 3.81 -10.44
C PHE A 138 -6.58 4.63 -11.31
N PRO A 139 -7.91 4.35 -11.26
CA PRO A 139 -8.90 5.06 -12.08
C PRO A 139 -8.95 6.56 -11.82
N GLU A 140 -8.55 7.00 -10.62
CA GLU A 140 -8.56 8.41 -10.22
C GLU A 140 -7.49 9.24 -10.93
N ILE A 141 -6.47 8.59 -11.48
CA ILE A 141 -5.37 9.25 -12.19
C ILE A 141 -5.71 9.34 -13.68
N GLU A 142 -5.72 10.57 -14.19
CA GLU A 142 -5.92 10.84 -15.60
C GLU A 142 -4.57 10.92 -16.33
N TYR A 143 -4.41 10.16 -17.40
CA TYR A 143 -3.17 10.10 -18.19
C TYR A 143 -2.70 11.49 -18.65
N ASP A 144 -3.64 12.35 -19.07
CA ASP A 144 -3.33 13.67 -19.62
C ASP A 144 -2.84 14.68 -18.56
N LYS A 145 -3.08 14.40 -17.28
CA LYS A 145 -2.76 15.31 -16.17
C LYS A 145 -1.46 14.99 -15.45
N ILE A 146 -0.83 13.87 -15.77
CA ILE A 146 0.44 13.49 -15.16
C ILE A 146 1.60 14.04 -15.98
N ASP A 147 2.69 14.42 -15.28
CA ASP A 147 3.92 14.86 -15.91
C ASP A 147 4.86 13.70 -16.23
N LYS A 148 4.84 12.64 -15.42
CA LYS A 148 5.68 11.46 -15.56
C LYS A 148 5.04 10.23 -14.93
N VAL A 149 5.29 9.06 -15.51
CA VAL A 149 4.93 7.78 -14.92
C VAL A 149 5.83 7.52 -13.72
N ARG A 150 5.21 7.25 -12.56
CA ARG A 150 5.92 6.97 -11.29
C ARG A 150 5.38 5.70 -10.67
N GLY A 151 6.31 4.95 -10.06
CA GLY A 151 5.95 3.82 -9.24
C GLY A 151 5.70 4.21 -7.79
N MET A 152 5.21 3.25 -7.02
CA MET A 152 4.98 3.41 -5.59
C MET A 152 5.09 2.07 -4.88
N ASP A 153 5.33 2.12 -3.59
CA ASP A 153 5.30 0.95 -2.72
C ASP A 153 4.07 1.02 -1.82
N ILE A 154 3.32 -0.07 -1.76
CA ILE A 154 2.15 -0.20 -0.90
C ILE A 154 2.47 -1.25 0.16
N ILE A 155 2.43 -0.85 1.43
CA ILE A 155 2.78 -1.71 2.55
C ILE A 155 1.52 -1.97 3.38
N PHE A 156 1.19 -3.25 3.54
CA PHE A 156 0.06 -3.70 4.34
C PHE A 156 0.59 -4.14 5.70
N VAL A 157 0.28 -3.36 6.74
CA VAL A 157 0.68 -3.67 8.10
C VAL A 157 -0.47 -4.39 8.78
N THR A 158 -0.20 -5.62 9.24
CA THR A 158 -1.18 -6.46 9.91
C THR A 158 -0.78 -6.71 11.36
N THR A 159 -1.69 -7.25 12.16
CA THR A 159 -1.40 -7.69 13.52
C THR A 159 -1.03 -9.17 13.58
N ALA A 160 -0.85 -9.84 12.44
CA ALA A 160 -0.43 -11.22 12.36
C ALA A 160 0.97 -11.42 12.94
N GLU A 161 1.20 -12.53 13.59
CA GLU A 161 2.51 -12.87 14.17
C GLU A 161 3.42 -13.58 13.14
N THR A 162 2.84 -14.27 12.17
CA THR A 162 3.55 -15.02 11.13
C THR A 162 3.12 -14.62 9.74
N ASP A 163 3.97 -14.90 8.75
CA ASP A 163 3.68 -14.62 7.34
C ASP A 163 2.52 -15.46 6.80
N GLU A 164 2.35 -16.69 7.29
CA GLU A 164 1.22 -17.54 6.93
C GLU A 164 -0.11 -16.91 7.31
N GLU A 165 -0.21 -16.40 8.54
CA GLU A 165 -1.39 -15.71 9.02
C GLU A 165 -1.67 -14.44 8.20
N GLY A 166 -0.64 -13.65 7.93
CA GLY A 166 -0.75 -12.45 7.10
C GLY A 166 -1.19 -12.76 5.68
N ARG A 167 -0.64 -13.80 5.08
CA ARG A 167 -0.98 -14.23 3.71
C ARG A 167 -2.46 -14.67 3.65
N GLU A 168 -2.90 -15.47 4.60
CA GLU A 168 -4.29 -15.93 4.65
C GLU A 168 -5.25 -14.76 4.84
N LEU A 169 -4.92 -13.83 5.73
CA LEU A 169 -5.73 -12.64 5.96
C LEU A 169 -5.92 -11.83 4.67
N LEU A 170 -4.83 -11.54 3.96
CA LEU A 170 -4.88 -10.78 2.72
C LEU A 170 -5.58 -11.57 1.60
N THR A 171 -5.41 -12.89 1.54
CA THR A 171 -6.12 -13.76 0.59
C THR A 171 -7.62 -13.69 0.80
N LEU A 172 -8.08 -13.70 2.04
CA LEU A 172 -9.50 -13.58 2.36
C LEU A 172 -10.08 -12.21 2.01
N PHE A 173 -9.25 -11.16 2.03
CA PHE A 173 -9.64 -9.84 1.51
C PHE A 173 -9.69 -9.78 -0.03
N GLY A 174 -9.19 -10.81 -0.70
CA GLY A 174 -9.22 -10.89 -2.15
C GLY A 174 -7.91 -10.58 -2.86
N MET A 175 -6.79 -10.56 -2.14
CA MET A 175 -5.47 -10.30 -2.74
C MET A 175 -5.12 -11.40 -3.76
N PRO A 176 -4.87 -11.04 -5.05
CA PRO A 176 -4.66 -12.01 -6.11
C PRO A 176 -3.19 -12.44 -6.20
N TYR A 177 -2.78 -13.37 -5.36
CA TYR A 177 -1.42 -13.92 -5.41
C TYR A 177 -1.17 -14.76 -6.66
N SER A 178 0.03 -14.66 -7.22
CA SER A 178 0.46 -15.52 -8.31
C SER A 178 0.65 -16.96 -7.81
N LYS A 179 0.36 -17.93 -8.68
CA LYS A 179 0.56 -19.37 -8.37
C LYS A 179 2.03 -19.77 -8.52
#